data_7ee07be9f92524425937f2dd28e6cacd
#
_entry.id   7ee07be9f92524425937f2dd28e6cacd
#
_cell.length_a   1.000
_cell.length_b   1.000
_cell.length_c   1.000
_cell.angle_alpha   90.00
_cell.angle_beta   90.00
_cell.angle_gamma   90.00
#
_symmetry.space_group_name_H-M   'P 1'
#
loop_
_entity.id
_entity.type
_entity.pdbx_description
1 polymer ?
#
loop_
_entity_poly.entity_id
_entity_poly.type
_entity_poly.pdbx_seq_one_letter_code
_entity_poly.pdbx_strand_id
1 'polypeptide(L)'
;MRRTYRGTWVALGLAALALTAGPALAQKKTLVVALNQDPDLLDPTLARTYVGRIIFAHMCEKLFDIDEHLRIFPQLAAGMPAISDGGKTVTIKLRGGVKFNDGTPMNAEAVKFSLDRHREMKGSNRRSELEPVTSIEVVDPLTIRLRLKSPFSPLVATLADRSGMPVSPAAVNKLGDKFATAPVCVGPWSFVERVPQDRIVLEKSTHYFDPGQAHFDRLVFRIIPDDNVRLANLRSGDIDVMHLVAPTDSLNLKKEGRFEVASVTGLGYTGITINQRNKTGKTQPPGDLGTPLANDPRVREAFDLSLDREAINQVAWDGQYTPGCTPIAPVSPFYDKSRKCPGRDVAKAKQLLAAAGLPNGYAFELTIVNDPQQRRFGEVIQGMAREAGFNITLRPSEFASALTDDDNGKLQAFAIGWSGRVDPDGNIHQFQTCGGSLNTTLVCDESIDALLNRAREISDQAQRAKLYREAIDKITGGRRNVLYIYHLNYILAFPKNLKGYHAVPDGLIRIKGVSWN
;
A
#
# COMPACT_ATOMS: atom_id res chain seq x y z
N MET A 1 54.37 -74.89 -44.74
CA MET A 1 53.85 -74.68 -46.12
C MET A 1 52.59 -73.84 -46.08
N ARG A 2 52.49 -72.87 -46.97
CA ARG A 2 51.34 -72.02 -47.38
C ARG A 2 51.06 -70.80 -46.46
N ARG A 3 51.50 -69.70 -46.86
CA ARG A 3 51.18 -68.67 -47.85
C ARG A 3 50.03 -67.75 -47.33
N THR A 4 50.47 -66.62 -47.02
CA THR A 4 49.77 -65.37 -46.70
C THR A 4 49.04 -64.77 -47.89
N TYR A 5 47.83 -64.16 -47.60
CA TYR A 5 47.29 -63.12 -48.45
C TYR A 5 46.92 -61.93 -47.59
N ARG A 6 47.45 -60.81 -47.92
CA ARG A 6 47.19 -59.47 -47.40
C ARG A 6 46.04 -58.86 -48.23
N GLY A 7 44.99 -58.47 -47.60
CA GLY A 7 43.92 -57.64 -48.18
C GLY A 7 43.86 -56.33 -47.44
N THR A 8 44.19 -55.24 -48.11
CA THR A 8 44.12 -53.84 -47.62
C THR A 8 42.70 -53.33 -47.70
N TRP A 9 42.10 -52.94 -46.57
CA TRP A 9 40.80 -52.26 -46.53
C TRP A 9 41.08 -50.78 -46.25
N VAL A 10 40.65 -49.88 -47.20
CA VAL A 10 40.60 -48.46 -47.04
C VAL A 10 39.35 -48.09 -46.29
N ALA A 11 39.50 -47.61 -45.08
CA ALA A 11 38.35 -47.08 -44.29
C ALA A 11 38.18 -45.59 -44.62
N LEU A 12 37.05 -45.25 -45.30
CA LEU A 12 36.56 -43.87 -45.39
C LEU A 12 35.98 -43.46 -44.04
N GLY A 13 36.61 -42.52 -43.38
CA GLY A 13 36.10 -41.87 -42.18
C GLY A 13 35.04 -40.84 -42.51
N LEU A 14 33.75 -41.11 -42.24
CA LEU A 14 32.70 -40.12 -42.13
C LEU A 14 32.83 -39.41 -40.78
N ALA A 15 33.31 -38.16 -40.77
CA ALA A 15 33.23 -37.29 -39.60
C ALA A 15 31.80 -36.77 -39.44
N ALA A 16 31.05 -37.41 -38.51
CA ALA A 16 29.76 -36.89 -38.05
C ALA A 16 30.01 -35.66 -37.15
N LEU A 17 29.73 -34.44 -37.64
CA LEU A 17 29.58 -33.25 -36.81
C LEU A 17 28.33 -33.43 -35.90
N ALA A 18 28.54 -33.85 -34.68
CA ALA A 18 27.55 -33.77 -33.64
C ALA A 18 27.40 -32.29 -33.24
N LEU A 19 26.37 -31.61 -33.77
CA LEU A 19 25.87 -30.36 -33.22
C LEU A 19 25.36 -30.64 -31.78
N THR A 20 26.20 -30.35 -30.80
CA THR A 20 25.77 -30.28 -29.40
C THR A 20 24.87 -29.06 -29.28
N ALA A 21 23.56 -29.26 -29.48
CA ALA A 21 22.56 -28.32 -28.96
C ALA A 21 22.74 -28.30 -27.43
N GLY A 22 23.39 -27.26 -26.92
CA GLY A 22 23.44 -27.01 -25.48
C GLY A 22 22.03 -27.01 -24.94
N PRO A 23 21.80 -27.46 -23.70
CA PRO A 23 20.46 -27.40 -23.11
C PRO A 23 20.02 -25.95 -23.11
N ALA A 24 19.00 -25.62 -23.91
CA ALA A 24 18.27 -24.38 -23.77
C ALA A 24 17.80 -24.36 -22.32
N LEU A 25 18.37 -23.47 -21.49
CA LEU A 25 17.92 -23.25 -20.13
C LEU A 25 16.43 -22.95 -20.21
N ALA A 26 15.61 -23.92 -19.82
CA ALA A 26 14.15 -23.76 -19.81
C ALA A 26 13.85 -22.51 -18.97
N GLN A 27 13.26 -21.50 -19.58
CA GLN A 27 12.92 -20.25 -18.93
C GLN A 27 12.06 -20.53 -17.71
N LYS A 28 12.45 -19.98 -16.54
CA LYS A 28 11.72 -20.20 -15.29
C LYS A 28 10.31 -19.63 -15.42
N LYS A 29 9.31 -20.51 -15.40
CA LYS A 29 7.89 -20.14 -15.59
C LYS A 29 7.20 -19.67 -14.32
N THR A 30 7.82 -19.90 -13.15
CA THR A 30 7.35 -19.43 -11.86
C THR A 30 8.19 -18.25 -11.38
N LEU A 31 7.54 -17.19 -10.91
CA LEU A 31 8.17 -16.08 -10.21
C LEU A 31 7.79 -16.14 -8.73
N VAL A 32 8.78 -16.06 -7.84
CA VAL A 32 8.59 -16.08 -6.39
C VAL A 32 8.86 -14.70 -5.81
N VAL A 33 7.86 -14.10 -5.20
CA VAL A 33 7.92 -12.78 -4.56
C VAL A 33 7.83 -12.95 -3.05
N ALA A 34 8.78 -12.46 -2.28
CA ALA A 34 8.69 -12.46 -0.83
C ALA A 34 8.08 -11.17 -0.31
N LEU A 35 7.05 -11.31 0.52
CA LEU A 35 6.36 -10.24 1.23
C LEU A 35 6.69 -10.28 2.72
N ASN A 36 6.69 -9.12 3.38
CA ASN A 36 6.98 -9.00 4.80
C ASN A 36 5.79 -9.31 5.73
N GLN A 37 4.58 -9.41 5.18
CA GLN A 37 3.34 -9.62 5.95
C GLN A 37 2.36 -10.46 5.16
N ASP A 38 1.49 -11.21 5.87
CA ASP A 38 0.33 -11.85 5.27
C ASP A 38 -0.81 -10.82 5.10
N PRO A 39 -1.52 -10.79 3.96
CA PRO A 39 -2.71 -9.95 3.84
C PRO A 39 -3.80 -10.38 4.83
N ASP A 40 -4.60 -9.42 5.28
CA ASP A 40 -5.77 -9.68 6.12
C ASP A 40 -6.80 -10.55 5.38
N LEU A 41 -7.34 -10.06 4.27
CA LEU A 41 -8.33 -10.74 3.45
C LEU A 41 -8.01 -10.59 1.96
N LEU A 42 -8.46 -11.56 1.14
CA LEU A 42 -8.36 -11.49 -0.32
C LEU A 42 -9.71 -11.13 -0.96
N ASP A 43 -10.35 -10.10 -0.45
CA ASP A 43 -11.58 -9.49 -0.98
C ASP A 43 -11.36 -7.97 -1.10
N PRO A 44 -11.39 -7.36 -2.30
CA PRO A 44 -11.16 -5.92 -2.47
C PRO A 44 -12.10 -5.05 -1.63
N THR A 45 -13.32 -5.51 -1.37
CA THR A 45 -14.32 -4.81 -0.55
C THR A 45 -13.91 -4.74 0.92
N LEU A 46 -13.37 -5.82 1.46
CA LEU A 46 -13.12 -6.00 2.89
C LEU A 46 -11.65 -5.76 3.30
N ALA A 47 -10.69 -5.96 2.38
CA ALA A 47 -9.26 -5.90 2.68
C ALA A 47 -8.80 -4.48 3.09
N ARG A 48 -7.91 -4.43 4.08
CA ARG A 48 -7.32 -3.18 4.62
C ARG A 48 -5.84 -3.04 4.31
N THR A 49 -5.11 -4.17 4.25
CA THR A 49 -3.65 -4.17 4.25
C THR A 49 -3.02 -3.73 2.92
N TYR A 50 -1.81 -3.16 3.02
CA TYR A 50 -1.00 -2.79 1.87
C TYR A 50 -0.58 -4.02 1.04
N VAL A 51 -0.14 -5.09 1.72
CA VAL A 51 0.27 -6.33 1.03
C VAL A 51 -0.89 -6.99 0.28
N GLY A 52 -2.14 -6.84 0.76
CA GLY A 52 -3.33 -7.25 0.02
C GLY A 52 -3.47 -6.51 -1.31
N ARG A 53 -3.13 -5.21 -1.36
CA ARG A 53 -3.12 -4.43 -2.61
C ARG A 53 -2.08 -4.96 -3.61
N ILE A 54 -0.91 -5.42 -3.14
CA ILE A 54 0.10 -6.06 -4.01
C ILE A 54 -0.48 -7.32 -4.67
N ILE A 55 -1.16 -8.19 -3.91
CA ILE A 55 -1.78 -9.38 -4.48
C ILE A 55 -2.85 -9.01 -5.50
N PHE A 56 -3.74 -8.05 -5.15
CA PHE A 56 -4.79 -7.59 -6.07
C PHE A 56 -4.24 -7.00 -7.36
N ALA A 57 -3.10 -6.32 -7.35
CA ALA A 57 -2.49 -5.76 -8.56
C ALA A 57 -2.18 -6.82 -9.64
N HIS A 58 -2.18 -8.12 -9.27
CA HIS A 58 -1.93 -9.24 -10.18
C HIS A 58 -3.19 -9.98 -10.59
N MET A 59 -4.23 -9.96 -9.75
CA MET A 59 -5.46 -10.74 -10.00
C MET A 59 -6.71 -9.90 -10.23
N CYS A 60 -6.68 -8.61 -9.89
CA CYS A 60 -7.84 -7.70 -9.95
C CYS A 60 -7.44 -6.38 -10.64
N GLU A 61 -7.73 -6.27 -11.93
CA GLU A 61 -7.64 -4.98 -12.64
C GLU A 61 -8.69 -4.00 -12.09
N LYS A 62 -8.43 -2.71 -12.29
CA LYS A 62 -9.25 -1.59 -11.80
C LYS A 62 -9.91 -0.85 -12.97
N LEU A 63 -10.91 -0.03 -12.70
CA LEU A 63 -11.46 0.85 -13.73
C LEU A 63 -10.40 1.81 -14.28
N PHE A 64 -9.56 2.34 -13.38
CA PHE A 64 -8.39 3.19 -13.70
C PHE A 64 -7.15 2.67 -12.97
N ASP A 65 -5.95 3.01 -13.43
CA ASP A 65 -4.68 2.77 -12.72
C ASP A 65 -3.81 4.03 -12.80
N ILE A 66 -2.64 3.99 -12.15
CA ILE A 66 -1.64 5.05 -12.15
C ILE A 66 -0.31 4.55 -12.73
N ASP A 67 0.41 5.43 -13.39
CA ASP A 67 1.76 5.17 -13.87
C ASP A 67 2.84 5.66 -12.87
N GLU A 68 4.11 5.50 -13.23
CA GLU A 68 5.27 5.92 -12.43
C GLU A 68 5.37 7.45 -12.24
N HIS A 69 4.63 8.22 -13.05
CA HIS A 69 4.51 9.68 -12.95
C HIS A 69 3.24 10.14 -12.22
N LEU A 70 2.52 9.20 -11.59
CA LEU A 70 1.25 9.42 -10.87
C LEU A 70 0.09 9.93 -11.78
N ARG A 71 0.19 9.72 -13.11
CA ARG A 71 -0.90 10.03 -14.03
C ARG A 71 -1.91 8.90 -14.00
N ILE A 72 -3.18 9.27 -13.82
CA ILE A 72 -4.27 8.29 -13.86
C ILE A 72 -4.59 7.98 -15.32
N PHE A 73 -4.71 6.69 -15.66
CA PHE A 73 -5.07 6.22 -16.98
C PHE A 73 -6.17 5.15 -16.92
N PRO A 74 -6.97 4.99 -18.00
CA PRO A 74 -8.03 3.98 -18.05
C PRO A 74 -7.43 2.56 -18.14
N GLN A 75 -7.95 1.62 -17.32
CA GLN A 75 -7.53 0.21 -17.32
C GLN A 75 -8.67 -0.71 -17.80
N LEU A 76 -9.74 -0.90 -17.02
CA LEU A 76 -10.97 -1.57 -17.46
C LEU A 76 -11.97 -0.59 -18.08
N ALA A 77 -11.84 0.70 -17.80
CA ALA A 77 -12.52 1.74 -18.55
C ALA A 77 -11.92 1.86 -19.96
N ALA A 78 -12.74 2.19 -20.95
CA ALA A 78 -12.31 2.39 -22.34
C ALA A 78 -11.69 3.78 -22.58
N GLY A 79 -11.85 4.72 -21.65
CA GLY A 79 -11.32 6.08 -21.67
C GLY A 79 -11.54 6.78 -20.34
N MET A 80 -11.09 8.04 -20.24
CA MET A 80 -11.40 8.86 -19.07
C MET A 80 -12.91 9.15 -19.01
N PRO A 81 -13.50 9.31 -17.80
CA PRO A 81 -14.92 9.48 -17.65
C PRO A 81 -15.40 10.82 -18.19
N ALA A 82 -16.63 10.88 -18.67
CA ALA A 82 -17.32 12.14 -18.96
C ALA A 82 -17.97 12.66 -17.66
N ILE A 83 -17.69 13.92 -17.32
CA ILE A 83 -18.22 14.59 -16.13
C ILE A 83 -19.21 15.66 -16.60
N SER A 84 -20.40 15.69 -16.01
CA SER A 84 -21.48 16.63 -16.35
C SER A 84 -22.26 17.05 -15.09
N ASP A 85 -23.27 17.86 -15.26
CA ASP A 85 -24.15 18.32 -14.19
C ASP A 85 -23.36 18.95 -13.01
N GLY A 86 -22.44 19.86 -13.35
CA GLY A 86 -21.61 20.55 -12.36
C GLY A 86 -20.75 19.60 -11.52
N GLY A 87 -20.35 18.44 -12.04
CA GLY A 87 -19.54 17.44 -11.34
C GLY A 87 -20.34 16.37 -10.59
N LYS A 88 -21.68 16.38 -10.67
CA LYS A 88 -22.56 15.42 -9.96
C LYS A 88 -22.90 14.18 -10.79
N THR A 89 -22.52 14.13 -12.06
CA THR A 89 -22.78 13.00 -12.94
C THR A 89 -21.48 12.56 -13.58
N VAL A 90 -21.09 11.30 -13.38
CA VAL A 90 -19.85 10.72 -13.93
C VAL A 90 -20.21 9.50 -14.76
N THR A 91 -19.94 9.56 -16.07
CA THR A 91 -20.23 8.48 -17.02
C THR A 91 -18.95 7.78 -17.42
N ILE A 92 -18.88 6.46 -17.24
CA ILE A 92 -17.71 5.62 -17.51
C ILE A 92 -18.09 4.60 -18.59
N LYS A 93 -17.34 4.60 -19.71
CA LYS A 93 -17.41 3.56 -20.72
C LYS A 93 -16.43 2.45 -20.39
N LEU A 94 -16.85 1.19 -20.52
CA LEU A 94 -16.07 0.00 -20.21
C LEU A 94 -15.44 -0.60 -21.47
N ARG A 95 -14.34 -1.32 -21.32
CA ARG A 95 -13.79 -2.15 -22.40
C ARG A 95 -14.76 -3.26 -22.77
N GLY A 96 -14.97 -3.47 -24.08
CA GLY A 96 -15.75 -4.60 -24.58
C GLY A 96 -14.96 -5.91 -24.58
N GLY A 97 -15.67 -7.05 -24.48
CA GLY A 97 -15.07 -8.38 -24.59
C GLY A 97 -14.26 -8.87 -23.38
N VAL A 98 -14.22 -8.10 -22.29
CA VAL A 98 -13.50 -8.46 -21.05
C VAL A 98 -14.28 -9.53 -20.30
N LYS A 99 -13.54 -10.51 -19.72
CA LYS A 99 -14.08 -11.58 -18.88
C LYS A 99 -13.40 -11.60 -17.53
N PHE A 100 -14.15 -11.99 -16.51
CA PHE A 100 -13.58 -12.41 -15.23
C PHE A 100 -12.78 -13.70 -15.39
N ASN A 101 -11.94 -14.01 -14.40
CA ASN A 101 -11.10 -15.21 -14.42
C ASN A 101 -11.90 -16.54 -14.33
N ASP A 102 -13.21 -16.48 -14.04
CA ASP A 102 -14.14 -17.62 -14.14
C ASP A 102 -14.83 -17.74 -15.53
N GLY A 103 -14.46 -16.88 -16.49
CA GLY A 103 -15.00 -16.87 -17.84
C GLY A 103 -16.30 -16.07 -18.01
N THR A 104 -16.93 -15.59 -16.93
CA THR A 104 -18.14 -14.76 -17.00
C THR A 104 -17.83 -13.37 -17.55
N PRO A 105 -18.77 -12.71 -18.27
CA PRO A 105 -18.51 -11.42 -18.88
C PRO A 105 -18.43 -10.30 -17.84
N MET A 106 -17.45 -9.38 -18.01
CA MET A 106 -17.37 -8.11 -17.28
C MET A 106 -18.08 -7.04 -18.12
N ASN A 107 -19.32 -6.76 -17.77
CA ASN A 107 -20.17 -5.76 -18.40
C ASN A 107 -20.63 -4.69 -17.38
N ALA A 108 -21.47 -3.75 -17.81
CA ALA A 108 -21.98 -2.67 -16.95
C ALA A 108 -22.74 -3.18 -15.73
N GLU A 109 -23.53 -4.26 -15.85
CA GLU A 109 -24.23 -4.88 -14.72
C GLU A 109 -23.27 -5.45 -13.68
N ALA A 110 -22.21 -6.14 -14.12
CA ALA A 110 -21.21 -6.71 -13.24
C ALA A 110 -20.38 -5.63 -12.52
N VAL A 111 -20.06 -4.54 -13.21
CA VAL A 111 -19.37 -3.39 -12.59
C VAL A 111 -20.29 -2.68 -11.59
N LYS A 112 -21.55 -2.43 -11.96
CA LYS A 112 -22.56 -1.88 -11.04
C LYS A 112 -22.67 -2.75 -9.79
N PHE A 113 -22.85 -4.07 -9.94
CA PHE A 113 -22.91 -5.01 -8.83
C PHE A 113 -21.72 -4.86 -7.88
N SER A 114 -20.51 -4.78 -8.43
CA SER A 114 -19.27 -4.66 -7.66
C SER A 114 -19.18 -3.34 -6.90
N LEU A 115 -19.50 -2.23 -7.55
CA LEU A 115 -19.49 -0.90 -6.92
C LEU A 115 -20.58 -0.76 -5.86
N ASP A 116 -21.80 -1.31 -6.09
CA ASP A 116 -22.85 -1.34 -5.09
C ASP A 116 -22.44 -2.21 -3.89
N ARG A 117 -21.81 -3.37 -4.13
CA ARG A 117 -21.24 -4.19 -3.06
C ARG A 117 -20.19 -3.42 -2.24
N HIS A 118 -19.31 -2.66 -2.88
CA HIS A 118 -18.34 -1.81 -2.20
C HIS A 118 -19.02 -0.73 -1.34
N ARG A 119 -20.13 -0.15 -1.80
CA ARG A 119 -20.86 0.90 -1.08
C ARG A 119 -21.70 0.38 0.08
N GLU A 120 -22.36 -0.78 -0.08
CA GLU A 120 -23.50 -1.19 0.74
C GLU A 120 -23.19 -2.37 1.66
N MET A 121 -22.24 -3.24 1.28
CA MET A 121 -21.94 -4.43 2.07
C MET A 121 -21.53 -4.06 3.51
N LYS A 122 -22.13 -4.75 4.49
CA LYS A 122 -21.75 -4.61 5.91
C LYS A 122 -20.26 -4.97 6.09
N GLY A 123 -19.51 -4.10 6.76
CA GLY A 123 -18.07 -4.30 6.98
C GLY A 123 -17.19 -3.86 5.80
N SER A 124 -17.77 -3.32 4.72
CA SER A 124 -16.98 -2.79 3.61
C SER A 124 -16.06 -1.64 4.06
N ASN A 125 -14.77 -1.79 3.79
CA ASN A 125 -13.79 -0.72 3.97
C ASN A 125 -13.77 0.28 2.80
N ARG A 126 -14.61 0.06 1.77
CA ARG A 126 -14.77 0.95 0.60
C ARG A 126 -15.94 1.90 0.73
N ARG A 127 -16.85 1.66 1.69
CA ARG A 127 -18.07 2.46 1.87
C ARG A 127 -17.79 3.95 1.96
N SER A 128 -16.84 4.37 2.79
CA SER A 128 -16.47 5.78 2.95
C SER A 128 -15.79 6.39 1.72
N GLU A 129 -15.13 5.58 0.92
CA GLU A 129 -14.47 6.00 -0.32
C GLU A 129 -15.49 6.31 -1.43
N LEU A 130 -16.63 5.61 -1.44
CA LEU A 130 -17.72 5.78 -2.40
C LEU A 130 -18.96 6.47 -1.79
N GLU A 131 -18.87 6.99 -0.58
CA GLU A 131 -19.96 7.66 0.14
C GLU A 131 -20.63 8.80 -0.67
N PRO A 132 -19.92 9.59 -1.48
CA PRO A 132 -20.54 10.61 -2.31
C PRO A 132 -21.42 10.05 -3.45
N VAL A 133 -21.29 8.78 -3.81
CA VAL A 133 -22.07 8.14 -4.88
C VAL A 133 -23.44 7.74 -4.34
N THR A 134 -24.49 8.33 -4.87
CA THR A 134 -25.88 8.07 -4.45
C THR A 134 -26.53 6.92 -5.22
N SER A 135 -26.22 6.78 -6.51
CA SER A 135 -26.72 5.68 -7.33
C SER A 135 -25.77 5.36 -8.49
N ILE A 136 -25.87 4.14 -8.99
CA ILE A 136 -25.14 3.66 -10.17
C ILE A 136 -26.18 3.11 -11.15
N GLU A 137 -26.20 3.70 -12.35
CA GLU A 137 -27.14 3.36 -13.43
C GLU A 137 -26.40 2.60 -14.52
N VAL A 138 -26.99 1.56 -15.07
CA VAL A 138 -26.57 0.93 -16.31
C VAL A 138 -27.25 1.67 -17.46
N VAL A 139 -26.44 2.35 -18.28
CA VAL A 139 -26.93 3.12 -19.44
C VAL A 139 -27.09 2.21 -20.67
N ASP A 140 -26.09 1.35 -20.87
CA ASP A 140 -26.03 0.31 -21.90
C ASP A 140 -25.08 -0.81 -21.43
N PRO A 141 -24.93 -1.93 -22.17
CA PRO A 141 -24.09 -3.05 -21.71
C PRO A 141 -22.62 -2.72 -21.36
N LEU A 142 -22.08 -1.60 -21.85
CA LEU A 142 -20.71 -1.16 -21.64
C LEU A 142 -20.60 0.25 -21.05
N THR A 143 -21.69 0.82 -20.52
CA THR A 143 -21.67 2.17 -19.96
C THR A 143 -22.40 2.22 -18.63
N ILE A 144 -21.70 2.67 -17.58
CA ILE A 144 -22.28 2.98 -16.27
C ILE A 144 -22.30 4.49 -16.06
N ARG A 145 -23.27 4.96 -15.26
CA ARG A 145 -23.38 6.34 -14.83
C ARG A 145 -23.51 6.40 -13.32
N LEU A 146 -22.59 7.13 -12.67
CA LEU A 146 -22.60 7.38 -11.24
C LEU A 146 -23.27 8.74 -10.98
N ARG A 147 -24.23 8.77 -10.07
CA ARG A 147 -24.85 9.99 -9.54
C ARG A 147 -24.21 10.31 -8.21
N LEU A 148 -23.86 11.57 -8.00
CA LEU A 148 -23.19 12.05 -6.79
C LEU A 148 -24.07 13.06 -6.08
N LYS A 149 -24.05 13.06 -4.74
CA LYS A 149 -24.77 14.07 -3.92
C LYS A 149 -24.15 15.47 -4.07
N SER A 150 -22.85 15.55 -4.25
CA SER A 150 -22.06 16.76 -4.51
C SER A 150 -20.91 16.42 -5.47
N PRO A 151 -20.26 17.40 -6.11
CA PRO A 151 -19.03 17.13 -6.88
C PRO A 151 -18.03 16.39 -6.01
N PHE A 152 -17.35 15.40 -6.61
CA PHE A 152 -16.35 14.61 -5.89
C PHE A 152 -15.09 14.42 -6.75
N SER A 153 -14.18 15.39 -6.68
CA SER A 153 -12.95 15.41 -7.47
C SER A 153 -12.03 14.19 -7.26
N PRO A 154 -11.97 13.55 -6.06
CA PRO A 154 -11.15 12.36 -5.88
C PRO A 154 -11.67 11.08 -6.53
N LEU A 155 -12.88 11.06 -7.12
CA LEU A 155 -13.55 9.83 -7.57
C LEU A 155 -12.70 8.98 -8.50
N VAL A 156 -12.07 9.59 -9.52
CA VAL A 156 -11.27 8.83 -10.51
C VAL A 156 -10.03 8.21 -9.84
N ALA A 157 -9.39 8.95 -8.93
CA ALA A 157 -8.29 8.44 -8.12
C ALA A 157 -8.73 7.32 -7.17
N THR A 158 -9.93 7.43 -6.60
CA THR A 158 -10.56 6.38 -5.78
C THR A 158 -10.79 5.10 -6.57
N LEU A 159 -11.27 5.24 -7.82
CA LEU A 159 -11.48 4.11 -8.74
C LEU A 159 -10.19 3.56 -9.37
N ALA A 160 -9.04 4.18 -9.09
CA ALA A 160 -7.71 3.65 -9.40
C ALA A 160 -7.11 2.79 -8.26
N ASP A 161 -7.89 2.48 -7.24
CA ASP A 161 -7.55 1.53 -6.18
C ASP A 161 -8.68 0.48 -6.04
N ARG A 162 -8.73 -0.23 -4.91
CA ARG A 162 -9.67 -1.34 -4.63
C ARG A 162 -11.13 -1.00 -4.87
N SER A 163 -11.56 0.24 -4.66
CA SER A 163 -12.93 0.69 -4.97
C SER A 163 -13.30 0.62 -6.46
N GLY A 164 -12.30 0.57 -7.34
CA GLY A 164 -12.49 0.41 -8.78
C GLY A 164 -12.27 -1.01 -9.29
N MET A 165 -12.11 -2.02 -8.41
CA MET A 165 -11.89 -3.42 -8.78
C MET A 165 -13.22 -4.18 -8.89
N PRO A 166 -13.68 -4.55 -10.10
CA PRO A 166 -14.84 -5.40 -10.23
C PRO A 166 -14.54 -6.83 -9.77
N VAL A 167 -15.51 -7.46 -9.11
CA VAL A 167 -15.49 -8.88 -8.72
C VAL A 167 -16.57 -9.64 -9.48
N SER A 168 -16.37 -10.95 -9.75
CA SER A 168 -17.36 -11.76 -10.44
C SER A 168 -18.65 -11.89 -9.63
N PRO A 169 -19.80 -11.41 -10.13
CA PRO A 169 -21.08 -11.63 -9.46
C PRO A 169 -21.41 -13.10 -9.27
N ALA A 170 -21.05 -13.95 -10.25
CA ALA A 170 -21.28 -15.39 -10.18
C ALA A 170 -20.50 -16.02 -9.01
N ALA A 171 -19.23 -15.64 -8.85
CA ALA A 171 -18.42 -16.12 -7.73
C ALA A 171 -18.90 -15.61 -6.38
N VAL A 172 -19.26 -14.31 -6.29
CA VAL A 172 -19.81 -13.73 -5.06
C VAL A 172 -21.10 -14.42 -4.64
N ASN A 173 -22.04 -14.63 -5.58
CA ASN A 173 -23.31 -15.30 -5.31
C ASN A 173 -23.12 -16.77 -4.90
N LYS A 174 -22.14 -17.47 -5.49
CA LYS A 174 -21.81 -18.87 -5.17
C LYS A 174 -21.15 -19.03 -3.80
N LEU A 175 -20.25 -18.13 -3.45
CA LEU A 175 -19.37 -18.28 -2.27
C LEU A 175 -19.87 -17.49 -1.05
N GLY A 176 -20.67 -16.41 -1.25
CA GLY A 176 -21.15 -15.57 -0.16
C GLY A 176 -20.00 -15.03 0.70
N ASP A 177 -20.10 -15.24 2.02
CA ASP A 177 -19.08 -14.80 2.98
C ASP A 177 -17.70 -15.47 2.79
N LYS A 178 -17.66 -16.59 2.04
CA LYS A 178 -16.42 -17.27 1.70
C LYS A 178 -15.71 -16.72 0.45
N PHE A 179 -16.21 -15.64 -0.16
CA PHE A 179 -15.60 -15.07 -1.38
C PHE A 179 -14.10 -14.80 -1.20
N ALA A 180 -13.68 -14.28 -0.04
CA ALA A 180 -12.26 -14.01 0.27
C ALA A 180 -11.35 -15.26 0.27
N THR A 181 -11.90 -16.47 0.29
CA THR A 181 -11.13 -17.74 0.25
C THR A 181 -10.86 -18.23 -1.17
N ALA A 182 -11.62 -17.76 -2.15
CA ALA A 182 -11.46 -18.07 -3.57
C ALA A 182 -11.91 -16.87 -4.44
N PRO A 183 -11.23 -15.72 -4.33
CA PRO A 183 -11.64 -14.49 -5.01
C PRO A 183 -11.51 -14.60 -6.52
N VAL A 184 -12.47 -14.02 -7.24
CA VAL A 184 -12.50 -13.98 -8.70
C VAL A 184 -12.68 -12.55 -9.18
N CYS A 185 -11.69 -12.05 -9.91
CA CYS A 185 -11.67 -10.73 -10.53
C CYS A 185 -11.34 -10.83 -12.03
N VAL A 186 -11.11 -9.70 -12.67
CA VAL A 186 -10.44 -9.59 -13.98
C VAL A 186 -8.96 -9.36 -13.73
N GLY A 187 -8.10 -10.24 -14.18
CA GLY A 187 -6.66 -10.02 -14.01
C GLY A 187 -5.79 -11.00 -14.81
N PRO A 188 -4.50 -10.67 -15.01
CA PRO A 188 -3.56 -11.51 -15.76
C PRO A 188 -3.26 -12.83 -15.07
N TRP A 189 -3.47 -12.94 -13.76
CA TRP A 189 -3.37 -14.21 -13.01
C TRP A 189 -4.64 -14.45 -12.21
N SER A 190 -5.00 -15.73 -12.05
CA SER A 190 -6.14 -16.22 -11.29
C SER A 190 -5.68 -16.77 -9.94
N PHE A 191 -6.48 -16.60 -8.90
CA PHE A 191 -6.23 -17.18 -7.59
C PHE A 191 -6.27 -18.71 -7.63
N VAL A 192 -5.31 -19.35 -6.97
CA VAL A 192 -5.24 -20.82 -6.82
C VAL A 192 -5.40 -21.23 -5.36
N GLU A 193 -4.49 -20.75 -4.49
CA GLU A 193 -4.52 -21.09 -3.07
C GLU A 193 -3.94 -20.00 -2.18
N ARG A 194 -4.33 -20.00 -0.93
CA ARG A 194 -3.65 -19.29 0.17
C ARG A 194 -3.44 -20.24 1.34
N VAL A 195 -2.20 -20.37 1.75
CA VAL A 195 -1.82 -20.98 3.04
C VAL A 195 -1.44 -19.81 3.97
N PRO A 196 -2.24 -19.50 4.99
CA PRO A 196 -1.99 -18.36 5.87
C PRO A 196 -0.58 -18.42 6.49
N GLN A 197 0.10 -17.27 6.55
CA GLN A 197 1.46 -17.09 7.05
C GLN A 197 2.55 -17.87 6.29
N ASP A 198 2.22 -18.48 5.14
CA ASP A 198 3.18 -19.20 4.31
C ASP A 198 3.21 -18.64 2.89
N ARG A 199 2.12 -18.79 2.12
CA ARG A 199 2.10 -18.40 0.70
C ARG A 199 0.73 -18.12 0.13
N ILE A 200 0.75 -17.37 -0.98
CA ILE A 200 -0.38 -17.20 -1.90
C ILE A 200 0.10 -17.56 -3.29
N VAL A 201 -0.68 -18.34 -4.02
CA VAL A 201 -0.35 -18.81 -5.37
C VAL A 201 -1.38 -18.32 -6.36
N LEU A 202 -0.89 -17.74 -7.44
CA LEU A 202 -1.68 -17.35 -8.60
C LEU A 202 -1.16 -18.08 -9.84
N GLU A 203 -2.06 -18.44 -10.78
CA GLU A 203 -1.74 -19.02 -12.08
C GLU A 203 -2.19 -18.11 -13.22
N LYS A 204 -1.48 -18.16 -14.35
CA LYS A 204 -1.79 -17.37 -15.54
C LYS A 204 -3.24 -17.59 -15.97
N SER A 205 -3.98 -16.48 -16.10
CA SER A 205 -5.39 -16.53 -16.52
C SER A 205 -5.53 -16.90 -17.99
N THR A 206 -6.45 -17.80 -18.29
CA THR A 206 -6.85 -18.15 -19.64
C THR A 206 -7.87 -17.17 -20.24
N HIS A 207 -8.43 -16.28 -19.42
CA HIS A 207 -9.50 -15.36 -19.79
C HIS A 207 -9.07 -13.90 -19.85
N TYR A 208 -7.79 -13.60 -19.51
CA TYR A 208 -7.32 -12.23 -19.49
C TYR A 208 -7.29 -11.63 -20.91
N PHE A 209 -7.80 -10.41 -21.06
CA PHE A 209 -7.97 -9.75 -22.36
C PHE A 209 -6.65 -9.33 -23.05
N ASP A 210 -5.52 -9.28 -22.29
CA ASP A 210 -4.18 -8.94 -22.78
C ASP A 210 -3.15 -9.99 -22.34
N PRO A 211 -3.22 -11.24 -22.84
CA PRO A 211 -2.40 -12.35 -22.36
C PRO A 211 -0.90 -12.18 -22.64
N GLY A 212 -0.53 -11.28 -23.55
CA GLY A 212 0.86 -10.94 -23.87
C GLY A 212 1.61 -10.24 -22.72
N GLN A 213 0.88 -9.71 -21.76
CA GLN A 213 1.47 -9.05 -20.58
C GLN A 213 1.79 -10.00 -19.42
N ALA A 214 1.36 -11.25 -19.46
CA ALA A 214 1.61 -12.25 -18.43
C ALA A 214 2.64 -13.27 -18.91
N HIS A 215 3.91 -13.04 -18.59
CA HIS A 215 5.03 -13.90 -19.05
C HIS A 215 5.30 -15.10 -18.13
N PHE A 216 4.79 -15.08 -16.89
CA PHE A 216 4.95 -16.19 -15.94
C PHE A 216 3.68 -17.03 -15.89
N ASP A 217 3.84 -18.36 -15.87
CA ASP A 217 2.71 -19.29 -15.72
C ASP A 217 2.18 -19.28 -14.28
N ARG A 218 3.07 -18.98 -13.30
CA ARG A 218 2.73 -19.01 -11.88
C ARG A 218 3.44 -17.90 -11.12
N LEU A 219 2.71 -17.24 -10.21
CA LEU A 219 3.25 -16.33 -9.21
C LEU A 219 3.07 -16.94 -7.83
N VAL A 220 4.13 -16.95 -7.03
CA VAL A 220 4.11 -17.40 -5.64
C VAL A 220 4.53 -16.26 -4.74
N PHE A 221 3.62 -15.80 -3.89
CA PHE A 221 3.93 -14.79 -2.88
C PHE A 221 4.22 -15.51 -1.57
N ARG A 222 5.48 -15.54 -1.15
CA ARG A 222 5.90 -16.12 0.13
C ARG A 222 5.85 -15.08 1.23
N ILE A 223 5.32 -15.45 2.38
CA ILE A 223 5.25 -14.59 3.57
C ILE A 223 6.49 -14.86 4.43
N ILE A 224 7.40 -13.90 4.46
CA ILE A 224 8.66 -14.00 5.21
C ILE A 224 8.83 -12.68 5.98
N PRO A 225 8.40 -12.58 7.25
CA PRO A 225 8.42 -11.33 8.01
C PRO A 225 9.83 -10.80 8.28
N ASP A 226 10.79 -11.68 8.56
CA ASP A 226 12.17 -11.29 8.86
C ASP A 226 12.93 -10.90 7.59
N ASP A 227 13.49 -9.69 7.56
CA ASP A 227 14.20 -9.13 6.39
C ASP A 227 15.54 -9.80 6.13
N ASN A 228 16.24 -10.28 7.17
CA ASN A 228 17.49 -11.03 7.00
C ASN A 228 17.21 -12.39 6.33
N VAL A 229 16.10 -13.05 6.71
CA VAL A 229 15.67 -14.30 6.06
C VAL A 229 15.26 -14.04 4.62
N ARG A 230 14.52 -12.95 4.33
CA ARG A 230 14.20 -12.58 2.93
C ARG A 230 15.48 -12.34 2.12
N LEU A 231 16.45 -11.62 2.67
CA LEU A 231 17.72 -11.31 2.01
C LEU A 231 18.52 -12.60 1.72
N ALA A 232 18.59 -13.53 2.67
CA ALA A 232 19.25 -14.82 2.48
C ALA A 232 18.59 -15.63 1.36
N ASN A 233 17.24 -15.68 1.33
CA ASN A 233 16.48 -16.36 0.28
C ASN A 233 16.65 -15.69 -1.11
N LEU A 234 16.80 -14.37 -1.18
CA LEU A 234 17.12 -13.68 -2.44
C LEU A 234 18.52 -14.08 -2.95
N ARG A 235 19.50 -14.13 -2.05
CA ARG A 235 20.87 -14.50 -2.40
C ARG A 235 21.02 -15.97 -2.82
N SER A 236 20.27 -16.88 -2.23
CA SER A 236 20.23 -18.30 -2.62
C SER A 236 19.42 -18.56 -3.89
N GLY A 237 18.51 -17.63 -4.27
CA GLY A 237 17.60 -17.81 -5.41
C GLY A 237 16.31 -18.56 -5.06
N ASP A 238 16.00 -18.73 -3.78
CA ASP A 238 14.73 -19.32 -3.31
C ASP A 238 13.54 -18.35 -3.49
N ILE A 239 13.85 -17.06 -3.61
CA ILE A 239 12.92 -16.00 -4.05
C ILE A 239 13.55 -15.20 -5.17
N ASP A 240 12.71 -14.64 -6.04
CA ASP A 240 13.13 -13.83 -7.19
C ASP A 240 13.00 -12.33 -6.91
N VAL A 241 12.00 -11.93 -6.15
CA VAL A 241 11.74 -10.52 -5.82
C VAL A 241 11.63 -10.37 -4.30
N MET A 242 12.48 -9.53 -3.73
CA MET A 242 12.41 -9.15 -2.32
C MET A 242 11.70 -7.81 -2.18
N HIS A 243 10.56 -7.80 -1.50
CA HIS A 243 9.81 -6.61 -1.13
C HIS A 243 10.37 -5.96 0.13
N LEU A 244 10.40 -4.63 0.18
CA LEU A 244 10.90 -3.83 1.31
C LEU A 244 12.29 -4.29 1.77
N VAL A 245 13.27 -4.14 0.90
CA VAL A 245 14.68 -4.33 1.26
C VAL A 245 15.06 -3.31 2.32
N ALA A 246 15.72 -3.78 3.40
CA ALA A 246 16.23 -2.85 4.41
C ALA A 246 17.20 -1.84 3.77
N PRO A 247 17.11 -0.55 4.10
CA PRO A 247 17.99 0.47 3.55
C PRO A 247 19.48 0.14 3.65
N THR A 248 19.90 -0.41 4.78
CA THR A 248 21.29 -0.88 5.01
C THR A 248 21.73 -1.94 4.02
N ASP A 249 20.82 -2.85 3.61
CA ASP A 249 21.12 -3.95 2.71
C ASP A 249 21.07 -3.54 1.23
N SER A 250 20.30 -2.51 0.91
CA SER A 250 20.14 -2.04 -0.47
C SER A 250 21.45 -1.61 -1.10
N LEU A 251 22.32 -0.96 -0.33
CA LEU A 251 23.66 -0.53 -0.77
C LEU A 251 24.59 -1.74 -1.01
N ASN A 252 24.49 -2.76 -0.17
CA ASN A 252 25.29 -3.98 -0.30
C ASN A 252 24.85 -4.78 -1.53
N LEU A 253 23.54 -4.95 -1.76
CA LEU A 253 23.00 -5.63 -2.94
C LEU A 253 23.41 -4.94 -4.25
N LYS A 254 23.43 -3.59 -4.28
CA LYS A 254 23.96 -2.84 -5.44
C LYS A 254 25.43 -3.16 -5.71
N LYS A 255 26.26 -3.26 -4.67
CA LYS A 255 27.70 -3.61 -4.78
C LYS A 255 27.92 -5.05 -5.24
N GLU A 256 27.05 -5.99 -4.88
CA GLU A 256 27.12 -7.39 -5.32
C GLU A 256 27.02 -7.55 -6.85
N GLY A 257 26.43 -6.58 -7.54
CA GLY A 257 26.44 -6.49 -9.00
C GLY A 257 25.52 -7.47 -9.75
N ARG A 258 24.94 -8.46 -9.09
CA ARG A 258 24.02 -9.45 -9.67
C ARG A 258 22.53 -9.10 -9.51
N PHE A 259 22.22 -8.14 -8.64
CA PHE A 259 20.86 -7.66 -8.39
C PHE A 259 20.62 -6.27 -8.96
N GLU A 260 19.40 -6.03 -9.39
CA GLU A 260 18.83 -4.70 -9.57
C GLU A 260 18.14 -4.30 -8.25
N VAL A 261 18.31 -3.04 -7.85
CA VAL A 261 17.67 -2.48 -6.65
C VAL A 261 16.88 -1.24 -7.07
N ALA A 262 15.61 -1.44 -7.26
CA ALA A 262 14.66 -0.37 -7.57
C ALA A 262 14.23 0.35 -6.28
N SER A 263 14.19 1.69 -6.33
CA SER A 263 13.74 2.51 -5.20
C SER A 263 12.90 3.68 -5.69
N VAL A 264 11.80 3.94 -5.02
CA VAL A 264 10.90 5.08 -5.30
C VAL A 264 10.32 5.62 -4.00
N THR A 265 10.28 6.95 -3.86
CA THR A 265 9.60 7.58 -2.71
C THR A 265 8.11 7.33 -2.79
N GLY A 266 7.55 6.81 -1.70
CA GLY A 266 6.15 6.43 -1.61
C GLY A 266 5.21 7.63 -1.44
N LEU A 267 3.94 7.41 -1.81
CA LEU A 267 2.84 8.37 -1.59
C LEU A 267 2.39 8.47 -0.13
N GLY A 268 2.78 7.50 0.68
CA GLY A 268 2.36 7.37 2.06
C GLY A 268 3.27 8.07 3.05
N TYR A 269 3.02 7.80 4.31
CA TYR A 269 3.78 8.31 5.44
C TYR A 269 3.88 7.23 6.53
N THR A 270 4.85 7.38 7.40
CA THR A 270 4.92 6.69 8.69
C THR A 270 4.98 7.72 9.80
N GLY A 271 4.25 7.44 10.87
CA GLY A 271 4.14 8.33 12.01
C GLY A 271 3.77 7.58 13.28
N ILE A 272 3.47 8.34 14.31
CA ILE A 272 2.98 7.83 15.59
C ILE A 272 1.56 8.37 15.78
N THR A 273 0.57 7.48 15.68
CA THR A 273 -0.82 7.79 16.02
C THR A 273 -0.97 7.81 17.52
N ILE A 274 -1.58 8.87 18.07
CA ILE A 274 -1.84 9.07 19.49
C ILE A 274 -3.33 8.97 19.74
N ASN A 275 -3.75 7.98 20.50
CA ASN A 275 -5.13 7.83 20.89
C ASN A 275 -5.56 8.96 21.84
N GLN A 276 -6.58 9.71 21.46
CA GLN A 276 -7.08 10.85 22.26
C GLN A 276 -8.45 10.61 22.84
N ARG A 277 -9.32 9.89 22.15
CA ARG A 277 -10.74 9.76 22.52
C ARG A 277 -11.33 8.35 22.34
N ASN A 278 -10.59 7.40 21.76
CA ASN A 278 -11.07 6.04 21.55
C ASN A 278 -10.86 5.19 22.83
N LYS A 279 -11.87 5.16 23.69
CA LYS A 279 -11.83 4.44 24.98
C LYS A 279 -12.30 2.99 24.87
N THR A 280 -13.31 2.73 24.03
CA THR A 280 -14.03 1.45 24.02
C THR A 280 -14.26 0.88 22.63
N GLY A 281 -13.62 1.47 21.62
CA GLY A 281 -13.70 1.07 20.21
C GLY A 281 -14.19 2.19 19.30
N LYS A 282 -13.67 2.23 18.09
CA LYS A 282 -13.93 3.32 17.12
C LYS A 282 -15.39 3.45 16.65
N THR A 283 -16.23 2.45 16.92
CA THR A 283 -17.67 2.47 16.63
C THR A 283 -18.49 2.96 17.82
N GLN A 284 -17.83 3.24 18.94
CA GLN A 284 -18.46 3.76 20.17
C GLN A 284 -18.29 5.28 20.27
N PRO A 285 -19.07 5.96 21.09
CA PRO A 285 -18.89 7.38 21.33
C PRO A 285 -17.48 7.71 21.87
N PRO A 286 -16.91 8.88 21.50
CA PRO A 286 -15.64 9.34 22.06
C PRO A 286 -15.69 9.44 23.59
N GLY A 287 -14.64 9.00 24.27
CA GLY A 287 -14.51 9.02 25.73
C GLY A 287 -13.24 9.72 26.20
N ASP A 288 -13.22 10.12 27.46
CA ASP A 288 -12.00 10.59 28.12
C ASP A 288 -11.12 9.41 28.51
N LEU A 289 -9.86 9.44 28.07
CA LEU A 289 -8.85 8.40 28.39
C LEU A 289 -8.15 8.65 29.73
N GLY A 290 -8.29 9.85 30.32
CA GLY A 290 -7.67 10.20 31.60
C GLY A 290 -6.14 10.28 31.56
N THR A 291 -5.50 10.30 30.39
CA THR A 291 -4.04 10.35 30.27
C THR A 291 -3.54 11.72 29.78
N PRO A 292 -2.42 12.22 30.29
CA PRO A 292 -1.82 13.47 29.83
C PRO A 292 -1.56 13.51 28.32
N LEU A 293 -1.08 12.40 27.74
CA LEU A 293 -0.80 12.32 26.30
C LEU A 293 -2.09 12.47 25.45
N ALA A 294 -3.20 11.91 25.91
CA ALA A 294 -4.49 12.03 25.22
C ALA A 294 -5.11 13.43 25.37
N ASN A 295 -5.04 14.01 26.57
CA ASN A 295 -5.87 15.16 26.95
C ASN A 295 -5.14 16.51 26.82
N ASP A 296 -3.80 16.55 26.97
CA ASP A 296 -3.05 17.80 26.97
C ASP A 296 -2.24 18.00 25.67
N PRO A 297 -2.57 18.99 24.84
CA PRO A 297 -1.83 19.29 23.62
C PRO A 297 -0.36 19.68 23.87
N ARG A 298 -0.03 20.21 25.06
CA ARG A 298 1.35 20.55 25.44
C ARG A 298 2.21 19.31 25.57
N VAL A 299 1.65 18.21 26.09
CA VAL A 299 2.36 16.92 26.20
C VAL A 299 2.63 16.33 24.81
N ARG A 300 1.68 16.44 23.87
CA ARG A 300 1.88 16.00 22.48
C ARG A 300 2.89 16.87 21.75
N GLU A 301 2.87 18.21 21.98
CA GLU A 301 3.87 19.13 21.44
C GLU A 301 5.26 18.84 21.99
N ALA A 302 5.38 18.57 23.30
CA ALA A 302 6.64 18.19 23.93
C ALA A 302 7.19 16.89 23.33
N PHE A 303 6.31 15.92 23.06
CA PHE A 303 6.72 14.67 22.42
C PHE A 303 7.18 14.91 20.98
N ASP A 304 6.48 15.71 20.18
CA ASP A 304 6.90 16.07 18.82
C ASP A 304 8.26 16.78 18.80
N LEU A 305 8.49 17.74 19.71
CA LEU A 305 9.74 18.48 19.85
C LEU A 305 10.90 17.62 20.43
N SER A 306 10.61 16.48 21.02
CA SER A 306 11.65 15.53 21.49
C SER A 306 12.33 14.78 20.34
N LEU A 307 11.73 14.78 19.14
CA LEU A 307 12.13 13.97 17.99
C LEU A 307 12.89 14.80 16.97
N ASP A 308 14.00 14.24 16.47
CA ASP A 308 14.76 14.75 15.32
C ASP A 308 14.54 13.81 14.13
N ARG A 309 13.75 14.25 13.16
CA ARG A 309 13.37 13.45 12.00
C ARG A 309 14.54 13.11 11.09
N GLU A 310 15.49 14.04 10.94
CA GLU A 310 16.72 13.82 10.16
C GLU A 310 17.62 12.79 10.84
N ALA A 311 17.84 12.94 12.13
CA ALA A 311 18.63 11.99 12.92
C ALA A 311 17.95 10.61 12.98
N ILE A 312 16.62 10.55 13.11
CA ILE A 312 15.86 9.28 13.02
C ILE A 312 16.11 8.62 11.67
N ASN A 313 16.00 9.37 10.56
CA ASN A 313 16.25 8.84 9.23
C ASN A 313 17.69 8.33 9.08
N GLN A 314 18.65 9.10 9.58
CA GLN A 314 20.06 8.71 9.48
C GLN A 314 20.37 7.45 10.30
N VAL A 315 19.87 7.36 11.55
CA VAL A 315 20.19 6.25 12.47
C VAL A 315 19.38 4.99 12.13
N ALA A 316 18.08 5.12 11.84
CA ALA A 316 17.23 3.97 11.60
C ALA A 316 17.29 3.48 10.15
N TRP A 317 17.52 4.38 9.16
CA TRP A 317 17.34 4.12 7.74
C TRP A 317 18.53 4.50 6.86
N ASP A 318 19.71 4.75 7.43
CA ASP A 318 20.94 5.20 6.71
C ASP A 318 20.68 6.37 5.76
N GLY A 319 19.77 7.29 6.13
CA GLY A 319 19.41 8.45 5.34
C GLY A 319 18.60 8.14 4.05
N GLN A 320 18.12 6.92 3.87
CA GLN A 320 17.48 6.50 2.61
C GLN A 320 15.98 6.77 2.53
N TYR A 321 15.33 7.16 3.63
CA TYR A 321 13.94 7.59 3.60
C TYR A 321 13.85 9.11 3.56
N THR A 322 12.67 9.66 3.41
CA THR A 322 12.47 11.11 3.34
C THR A 322 11.82 11.59 4.62
N PRO A 323 12.52 12.34 5.49
CA PRO A 323 11.92 12.97 6.66
C PRO A 323 10.70 13.80 6.30
N GLY A 324 9.64 13.75 7.10
CA GLY A 324 8.40 14.44 6.81
C GLY A 324 7.53 14.66 8.03
N CYS A 325 6.69 15.71 7.98
CA CYS A 325 5.79 16.09 9.07
C CYS A 325 4.35 16.32 8.57
N THR A 326 4.00 15.76 7.41
CA THR A 326 2.68 15.89 6.80
C THR A 326 2.20 14.58 6.20
N PRO A 327 0.89 14.41 6.00
CA PRO A 327 0.34 13.22 5.33
C PRO A 327 0.53 13.23 3.80
N ILE A 328 0.99 14.35 3.20
CA ILE A 328 1.21 14.46 1.76
C ILE A 328 2.71 14.28 1.48
N ALA A 329 3.03 13.28 0.68
CA ALA A 329 4.41 12.94 0.32
C ALA A 329 5.03 13.92 -0.70
N PRO A 330 6.37 14.12 -0.70
CA PRO A 330 7.05 15.05 -1.60
C PRO A 330 6.85 14.78 -3.10
N VAL A 331 6.53 13.54 -3.48
CA VAL A 331 6.23 13.16 -4.87
C VAL A 331 4.83 13.59 -5.32
N SER A 332 3.95 13.98 -4.39
CA SER A 332 2.60 14.43 -4.70
C SER A 332 2.61 15.86 -5.27
N PRO A 333 1.81 16.15 -6.31
CA PRO A 333 1.67 17.51 -6.83
C PRO A 333 0.98 18.49 -5.86
N PHE A 334 0.43 17.97 -4.75
CA PHE A 334 -0.18 18.76 -3.67
C PHE A 334 0.79 19.07 -2.52
N TYR A 335 2.05 18.59 -2.60
CA TYR A 335 3.02 18.80 -1.54
C TYR A 335 3.41 20.26 -1.38
N ASP A 336 3.39 20.74 -0.15
CA ASP A 336 3.87 22.11 0.18
C ASP A 336 5.38 22.11 0.42
N LYS A 337 6.14 22.49 -0.60
CA LYS A 337 7.60 22.59 -0.55
C LYS A 337 8.12 23.68 0.40
N SER A 338 7.27 24.64 0.79
CA SER A 338 7.65 25.73 1.71
C SER A 338 7.56 25.31 3.18
N ARG A 339 6.86 24.22 3.49
CA ARG A 339 6.67 23.74 4.86
C ARG A 339 7.98 23.23 5.45
N LYS A 340 8.31 23.73 6.64
CA LYS A 340 9.41 23.20 7.45
C LYS A 340 8.84 22.37 8.60
N CYS A 341 9.42 21.22 8.83
CA CYS A 341 9.07 20.41 9.98
C CYS A 341 9.61 21.00 11.28
N PRO A 342 8.92 20.80 12.42
CA PRO A 342 9.46 21.19 13.72
C PRO A 342 10.85 20.58 13.94
N GLY A 343 11.81 21.40 14.33
CA GLY A 343 13.11 20.93 14.78
C GLY A 343 13.03 20.38 16.20
N ARG A 344 14.00 19.54 16.56
CA ARG A 344 14.13 19.03 17.92
C ARG A 344 14.48 20.16 18.89
N ASP A 345 13.74 20.28 20.01
CA ASP A 345 13.97 21.23 21.09
C ASP A 345 13.67 20.58 22.46
N VAL A 346 14.68 19.96 23.02
CA VAL A 346 14.59 19.26 24.33
C VAL A 346 14.28 20.21 25.47
N ALA A 347 14.82 21.44 25.42
CA ALA A 347 14.59 22.42 26.48
C ALA A 347 13.13 22.87 26.52
N LYS A 348 12.56 23.22 25.36
CA LYS A 348 11.15 23.56 25.23
C LYS A 348 10.24 22.37 25.57
N ALA A 349 10.59 21.16 25.16
CA ALA A 349 9.83 19.95 25.48
C ALA A 349 9.71 19.77 27.01
N LYS A 350 10.81 19.92 27.76
CA LYS A 350 10.80 19.87 29.23
C LYS A 350 9.96 20.99 29.86
N GLN A 351 10.04 22.19 29.32
CA GLN A 351 9.21 23.32 29.78
C GLN A 351 7.71 23.03 29.58
N LEU A 352 7.32 22.47 28.45
CA LEU A 352 5.94 22.10 28.17
C LEU A 352 5.44 21.00 29.08
N LEU A 353 6.26 19.97 29.37
CA LEU A 353 5.94 18.93 30.35
C LEU A 353 5.74 19.53 31.75
N ALA A 354 6.64 20.38 32.19
CA ALA A 354 6.52 21.04 33.50
C ALA A 354 5.25 21.92 33.57
N ALA A 355 4.94 22.68 32.51
CA ALA A 355 3.70 23.47 32.40
C ALA A 355 2.42 22.61 32.38
N ALA A 356 2.54 21.35 31.94
CA ALA A 356 1.45 20.37 31.97
C ALA A 356 1.35 19.64 33.34
N GLY A 357 2.13 20.04 34.34
CA GLY A 357 2.16 19.39 35.67
C GLY A 357 3.01 18.12 35.72
N LEU A 358 3.92 17.91 34.79
CA LEU A 358 4.75 16.71 34.66
C LEU A 358 6.27 17.06 34.72
N PRO A 359 6.74 17.76 35.75
CA PRO A 359 8.14 18.21 35.82
C PRO A 359 9.15 17.06 35.89
N ASN A 360 8.72 15.89 36.35
CA ASN A 360 9.53 14.67 36.45
C ASN A 360 9.44 13.77 35.21
N GLY A 361 8.77 14.25 34.14
CA GLY A 361 8.56 13.51 32.91
C GLY A 361 7.25 12.73 32.86
N TYR A 362 7.07 11.95 31.76
CA TYR A 362 5.86 11.20 31.51
C TYR A 362 6.17 9.82 30.91
N ALA A 363 5.53 8.78 31.42
CA ALA A 363 5.69 7.41 30.92
C ALA A 363 4.46 6.97 30.13
N PHE A 364 4.66 6.30 28.97
CA PHE A 364 3.59 5.71 28.19
C PHE A 364 4.07 4.53 27.33
N GLU A 365 3.13 3.76 26.81
CA GLU A 365 3.39 2.62 25.92
C GLU A 365 3.27 3.05 24.46
N LEU A 366 4.31 2.70 23.66
CA LEU A 366 4.31 2.83 22.22
C LEU A 366 4.27 1.43 21.59
N THR A 367 3.15 1.10 20.94
CA THR A 367 3.04 -0.13 20.14
C THR A 367 3.80 0.03 18.82
N ILE A 368 4.58 -0.99 18.48
CA ILE A 368 5.31 -1.12 17.21
C ILE A 368 4.98 -2.45 16.55
N VAL A 369 5.09 -2.54 15.24
CA VAL A 369 5.01 -3.83 14.54
C VAL A 369 6.22 -4.69 14.89
N ASN A 370 6.01 -5.99 15.09
CA ASN A 370 7.06 -6.93 15.49
C ASN A 370 7.92 -7.36 14.29
N ASP A 371 8.72 -6.42 13.77
CA ASP A 371 9.78 -6.67 12.79
C ASP A 371 11.07 -5.91 13.17
N PRO A 372 12.25 -6.33 12.66
CA PRO A 372 13.52 -5.73 13.04
C PRO A 372 13.62 -4.22 12.72
N GLN A 373 13.07 -3.76 11.60
CA GLN A 373 13.14 -2.37 11.19
C GLN A 373 12.27 -1.48 12.10
N GLN A 374 11.05 -1.92 12.42
CA GLN A 374 10.16 -1.18 13.31
C GLN A 374 10.68 -1.18 14.76
N ARG A 375 11.35 -2.24 15.18
CA ARG A 375 12.02 -2.29 16.48
C ARG A 375 13.13 -1.24 16.55
N ARG A 376 14.03 -1.20 15.55
CA ARG A 376 15.10 -0.19 15.47
C ARG A 376 14.54 1.23 15.48
N PHE A 377 13.49 1.48 14.71
CA PHE A 377 12.78 2.77 14.71
C PHE A 377 12.25 3.14 16.09
N GLY A 378 11.56 2.22 16.76
CA GLY A 378 11.03 2.41 18.11
C GLY A 378 12.13 2.72 19.14
N GLU A 379 13.26 2.01 19.09
CA GLU A 379 14.41 2.21 19.98
C GLU A 379 15.05 3.60 19.80
N VAL A 380 15.15 4.09 18.56
CA VAL A 380 15.63 5.45 18.27
C VAL A 380 14.67 6.50 18.86
N ILE A 381 13.35 6.35 18.64
CA ILE A 381 12.32 7.21 19.26
C ILE A 381 12.43 7.21 20.78
N GLN A 382 12.51 6.03 21.39
CA GLN A 382 12.63 5.84 22.85
C GLN A 382 13.87 6.57 23.40
N GLY A 383 15.02 6.42 22.72
CA GLY A 383 16.28 7.06 23.12
C GLY A 383 16.19 8.58 23.06
N MET A 384 15.70 9.14 21.97
CA MET A 384 15.55 10.61 21.79
C MET A 384 14.54 11.21 22.79
N ALA A 385 13.39 10.57 22.95
CA ALA A 385 12.33 11.07 23.82
C ALA A 385 12.72 11.04 25.30
N ARG A 386 13.59 10.10 25.71
CA ARG A 386 14.10 10.01 27.09
C ARG A 386 14.83 11.29 27.52
N GLU A 387 15.60 11.90 26.64
CA GLU A 387 16.30 13.15 26.93
C GLU A 387 15.34 14.31 27.23
N ALA A 388 14.14 14.28 26.65
CA ALA A 388 13.10 15.28 26.90
C ALA A 388 12.19 14.95 28.11
N GLY A 389 12.41 13.82 28.78
CA GLY A 389 11.64 13.41 29.95
C GLY A 389 10.55 12.38 29.68
N PHE A 390 10.50 11.78 28.47
CA PHE A 390 9.55 10.70 28.21
C PHE A 390 10.18 9.33 28.48
N ASN A 391 9.48 8.50 29.26
CA ASN A 391 9.85 7.12 29.50
C ASN A 391 8.92 6.19 28.70
N ILE A 392 9.34 5.81 27.50
CA ILE A 392 8.54 5.01 26.56
C ILE A 392 8.81 3.53 26.79
N THR A 393 7.75 2.73 26.96
CA THR A 393 7.82 1.27 26.89
C THR A 393 7.42 0.82 25.50
N LEU A 394 8.29 0.09 24.80
CA LEU A 394 7.98 -0.47 23.49
C LEU A 394 7.18 -1.76 23.65
N ARG A 395 6.06 -1.87 22.92
CA ARG A 395 5.22 -3.07 22.85
C ARG A 395 5.21 -3.63 21.42
N PRO A 396 6.05 -4.62 21.11
CA PRO A 396 5.98 -5.31 19.81
C PRO A 396 4.66 -6.10 19.68
N SER A 397 3.99 -5.96 18.52
CA SER A 397 2.74 -6.67 18.21
C SER A 397 2.73 -7.13 16.76
N GLU A 398 2.05 -8.26 16.50
CA GLU A 398 1.72 -8.66 15.15
C GLU A 398 0.78 -7.62 14.51
N PHE A 399 0.95 -7.34 13.20
CA PHE A 399 0.31 -6.19 12.56
C PHE A 399 -1.22 -6.22 12.58
N ALA A 400 -1.84 -7.35 12.23
CA ALA A 400 -3.31 -7.46 12.20
C ALA A 400 -3.89 -7.39 13.62
N SER A 401 -3.19 -7.94 14.61
CA SER A 401 -3.55 -7.83 16.02
C SER A 401 -3.45 -6.39 16.52
N ALA A 402 -2.37 -5.67 16.15
CA ALA A 402 -2.20 -4.26 16.50
C ALA A 402 -3.31 -3.38 15.89
N LEU A 403 -3.71 -3.61 14.63
CA LEU A 403 -4.84 -2.92 14.00
C LEU A 403 -6.16 -3.16 14.75
N THR A 404 -6.39 -4.39 15.21
CA THR A 404 -7.58 -4.75 16.00
C THR A 404 -7.57 -4.05 17.36
N ASP A 405 -6.41 -4.03 18.03
CA ASP A 405 -6.25 -3.35 19.31
C ASP A 405 -6.41 -1.82 19.18
N ASP A 406 -5.91 -1.22 18.09
CA ASP A 406 -6.08 0.21 17.77
C ASP A 406 -7.57 0.54 17.53
N ASP A 407 -8.26 -0.25 16.68
CA ASP A 407 -9.70 -0.11 16.44
C ASP A 407 -10.52 -0.20 17.74
N ASN A 408 -10.12 -1.04 18.69
CA ASN A 408 -10.77 -1.24 19.99
C ASN A 408 -10.33 -0.25 21.09
N GLY A 409 -9.48 0.71 20.78
CA GLY A 409 -9.03 1.75 21.70
C GLY A 409 -8.06 1.29 22.79
N LYS A 410 -7.41 0.13 22.61
CA LYS A 410 -6.49 -0.44 23.62
C LYS A 410 -5.09 0.17 23.58
N LEU A 411 -4.72 0.88 22.50
CA LEU A 411 -3.38 1.44 22.33
C LEU A 411 -3.34 2.90 22.78
N GLN A 412 -2.29 3.31 23.49
CA GLN A 412 -2.03 4.71 23.84
C GLN A 412 -1.40 5.44 22.64
N ALA A 413 -0.37 4.84 22.05
CA ALA A 413 0.29 5.32 20.85
C ALA A 413 0.70 4.13 19.97
N PHE A 414 0.63 4.32 18.67
CA PHE A 414 0.96 3.28 17.68
C PHE A 414 1.85 3.84 16.57
N ALA A 415 3.04 3.28 16.41
CA ALA A 415 3.92 3.58 15.28
C ALA A 415 3.42 2.82 14.05
N ILE A 416 2.75 3.53 13.15
CA ILE A 416 2.07 2.95 11.99
C ILE A 416 2.25 3.81 10.75
N GLY A 417 2.29 3.17 9.58
CA GLY A 417 2.32 3.84 8.28
C GLY A 417 1.00 3.73 7.51
N TRP A 418 0.84 4.63 6.57
CA TRP A 418 -0.16 4.59 5.52
C TRP A 418 0.53 4.49 4.16
N SER A 419 0.14 3.53 3.32
CA SER A 419 0.78 3.31 2.01
C SER A 419 0.51 4.40 0.97
N GLY A 420 -0.42 5.31 1.27
CA GLY A 420 -0.73 6.45 0.42
C GLY A 420 -1.70 6.18 -0.72
N ARG A 421 -2.24 7.28 -1.23
CA ARG A 421 -3.09 7.36 -2.41
C ARG A 421 -2.62 8.52 -3.27
N VAL A 422 -2.90 8.45 -4.57
CA VAL A 422 -2.51 9.51 -5.52
C VAL A 422 -3.21 10.84 -5.22
N ASP A 423 -4.47 10.80 -4.81
CA ASP A 423 -5.19 11.98 -4.33
C ASP A 423 -5.02 12.14 -2.82
N PRO A 424 -4.70 13.36 -2.31
CA PRO A 424 -4.54 13.62 -0.89
C PRO A 424 -5.76 13.29 -0.04
N ASP A 425 -6.95 13.32 -0.60
CA ASP A 425 -8.18 12.93 0.08
C ASP A 425 -8.06 11.56 0.72
N GLY A 426 -7.52 10.58 -0.01
CA GLY A 426 -7.29 9.23 0.47
C GLY A 426 -6.19 9.11 1.53
N ASN A 427 -5.43 10.18 1.79
CA ASN A 427 -4.37 10.23 2.80
C ASN A 427 -4.78 10.99 4.06
N ILE A 428 -5.84 11.80 3.99
CA ILE A 428 -6.19 12.74 5.07
C ILE A 428 -7.62 12.55 5.54
N HIS A 429 -8.60 12.55 4.63
CA HIS A 429 -10.02 12.70 4.98
C HIS A 429 -10.50 11.62 5.95
N GLN A 430 -10.31 10.36 5.63
CA GLN A 430 -10.80 9.24 6.44
C GLN A 430 -10.11 9.13 7.82
N PHE A 431 -8.93 9.74 7.97
CA PHE A 431 -8.14 9.73 9.22
C PHE A 431 -8.45 10.93 10.12
N GLN A 432 -8.92 12.04 9.54
CA GLN A 432 -8.92 13.33 10.23
C GLN A 432 -10.32 13.93 10.40
N THR A 433 -11.33 13.43 9.67
CA THR A 433 -12.72 13.91 9.81
C THR A 433 -13.46 13.24 10.95
N CYS A 434 -14.47 13.93 11.48
CA CYS A 434 -15.41 13.40 12.44
C CYS A 434 -16.12 12.17 11.84
N GLY A 435 -16.03 11.03 12.54
CA GLY A 435 -16.60 9.76 12.04
C GLY A 435 -15.87 9.13 10.86
N GLY A 436 -14.69 9.61 10.48
CA GLY A 436 -13.86 9.02 9.44
C GLY A 436 -13.54 7.55 9.75
N SER A 437 -13.66 6.65 8.76
CA SER A 437 -13.58 5.20 8.95
C SER A 437 -12.21 4.70 9.44
N LEU A 438 -11.16 5.51 9.24
CA LEU A 438 -9.78 5.25 9.70
C LEU A 438 -9.36 6.20 10.83
N ASN A 439 -10.28 7.00 11.37
CA ASN A 439 -10.04 7.85 12.53
C ASN A 439 -10.14 7.01 13.82
N THR A 440 -9.13 6.20 14.08
CA THR A 440 -9.06 5.35 15.28
C THR A 440 -8.84 6.14 16.56
N THR A 441 -8.49 7.41 16.47
CA THR A 441 -8.30 8.31 17.61
C THR A 441 -9.58 8.98 18.09
N LEU A 442 -10.66 8.90 17.32
CA LEU A 442 -11.98 9.51 17.53
C LEU A 442 -11.93 11.02 17.79
N VAL A 443 -10.91 11.69 17.27
CA VAL A 443 -10.85 13.15 17.33
C VAL A 443 -11.82 13.76 16.31
N CYS A 444 -12.42 14.90 16.66
CA CYS A 444 -13.39 15.59 15.83
C CYS A 444 -13.15 17.10 15.91
N ASP A 445 -13.06 17.75 14.74
CA ASP A 445 -12.95 19.21 14.59
C ASP A 445 -13.67 19.61 13.30
N GLU A 446 -14.85 20.17 13.44
CA GLU A 446 -15.70 20.57 12.32
C GLU A 446 -15.03 21.58 11.39
N SER A 447 -14.07 22.38 11.89
CA SER A 447 -13.31 23.32 11.06
C SER A 447 -12.32 22.62 10.13
N ILE A 448 -11.79 21.45 10.53
CA ILE A 448 -10.98 20.58 9.67
C ILE A 448 -11.87 19.88 8.67
N ASP A 449 -13.04 19.37 9.13
CA ASP A 449 -14.02 18.72 8.27
C ASP A 449 -14.48 19.66 7.13
N ALA A 450 -14.80 20.90 7.46
CA ALA A 450 -15.22 21.90 6.46
C ALA A 450 -14.16 22.10 5.36
N LEU A 451 -12.87 22.21 5.73
CA LEU A 451 -11.77 22.35 4.78
C LEU A 451 -11.60 21.11 3.90
N LEU A 452 -11.60 19.93 4.51
CA LEU A 452 -11.41 18.67 3.80
C LEU A 452 -12.62 18.34 2.89
N ASN A 453 -13.84 18.58 3.36
CA ASN A 453 -15.05 18.39 2.55
C ASN A 453 -15.08 19.37 1.38
N ARG A 454 -14.71 20.64 1.59
CA ARG A 454 -14.63 21.62 0.50
C ARG A 454 -13.58 21.23 -0.53
N ALA A 455 -12.43 20.67 -0.12
CA ALA A 455 -11.39 20.19 -1.03
C ALA A 455 -11.87 19.04 -1.94
N ARG A 456 -12.86 18.27 -1.53
CA ARG A 456 -13.48 17.21 -2.35
C ARG A 456 -14.33 17.73 -3.48
N GLU A 457 -14.95 18.91 -3.30
CA GLU A 457 -15.92 19.47 -4.24
C GLU A 457 -15.28 20.29 -5.37
N ILE A 458 -14.03 20.72 -5.18
CA ILE A 458 -13.30 21.58 -6.11
C ILE A 458 -12.42 20.73 -7.02
N SER A 459 -12.44 21.01 -8.33
CA SER A 459 -11.57 20.36 -9.31
C SER A 459 -10.22 21.08 -9.49
N ASP A 460 -10.15 22.38 -9.19
CA ASP A 460 -8.92 23.15 -9.32
C ASP A 460 -7.87 22.72 -8.30
N GLN A 461 -6.74 22.23 -8.79
CA GLN A 461 -5.66 21.66 -7.97
C GLN A 461 -5.04 22.70 -7.03
N ALA A 462 -4.86 23.94 -7.44
CA ALA A 462 -4.22 24.97 -6.62
C ALA A 462 -5.12 25.37 -5.44
N GLN A 463 -6.43 25.52 -5.67
CA GLN A 463 -7.40 25.77 -4.62
C GLN A 463 -7.49 24.59 -3.64
N ARG A 464 -7.52 23.35 -4.13
CA ARG A 464 -7.48 22.15 -3.29
C ARG A 464 -6.22 22.13 -2.42
N ALA A 465 -5.04 22.39 -3.01
CA ALA A 465 -3.77 22.42 -2.30
C ALA A 465 -3.77 23.46 -1.15
N LYS A 466 -4.41 24.62 -1.35
CA LYS A 466 -4.58 25.62 -0.30
C LYS A 466 -5.42 25.09 0.87
N LEU A 467 -6.56 24.47 0.58
CA LEU A 467 -7.44 23.90 1.61
C LEU A 467 -6.75 22.77 2.39
N TYR A 468 -5.98 21.90 1.71
CA TYR A 468 -5.19 20.87 2.40
C TYR A 468 -4.11 21.48 3.30
N ARG A 469 -3.43 22.54 2.87
CA ARG A 469 -2.45 23.23 3.74
C ARG A 469 -3.08 23.77 5.01
N GLU A 470 -4.22 24.46 4.90
CA GLU A 470 -4.95 25.01 6.05
C GLU A 470 -5.41 23.89 7.00
N ALA A 471 -5.91 22.77 6.48
CA ALA A 471 -6.29 21.62 7.29
C ALA A 471 -5.07 20.98 7.99
N ILE A 472 -3.95 20.80 7.27
CA ILE A 472 -2.70 20.25 7.81
C ILE A 472 -2.14 21.14 8.92
N ASP A 473 -2.21 22.48 8.80
CA ASP A 473 -1.78 23.41 9.84
C ASP A 473 -2.53 23.16 11.16
N LYS A 474 -3.85 22.98 11.09
CA LYS A 474 -4.67 22.67 12.27
C LYS A 474 -4.33 21.30 12.86
N ILE A 475 -4.16 20.28 12.01
CA ILE A 475 -3.84 18.91 12.41
C ILE A 475 -2.47 18.85 13.10
N THR A 476 -1.44 19.42 12.49
CA THR A 476 -0.05 19.32 12.97
C THR A 476 0.30 20.38 14.01
N GLY A 477 -0.35 21.55 13.96
CA GLY A 477 -0.11 22.65 14.90
C GLY A 477 -0.82 22.51 16.24
N GLY A 478 -2.08 22.04 16.25
CA GLY A 478 -2.91 21.99 17.46
C GLY A 478 -3.24 20.57 17.93
N ARG A 479 -3.80 19.79 17.03
CA ARG A 479 -4.41 18.51 17.33
C ARG A 479 -3.38 17.41 17.62
N ARG A 480 -2.37 17.25 16.78
CA ARG A 480 -1.28 16.27 16.86
C ARG A 480 -1.75 14.86 17.26
N ASN A 481 -2.83 14.39 16.65
CA ASN A 481 -3.27 13.00 16.80
C ASN A 481 -2.40 12.03 15.98
N VAL A 482 -1.63 12.55 15.02
CA VAL A 482 -0.58 11.82 14.29
C VAL A 482 0.66 12.70 14.24
N LEU A 483 1.78 12.21 14.76
CA LEU A 483 3.09 12.79 14.53
C LEU A 483 3.69 12.13 13.29
N TYR A 484 3.68 12.81 12.16
CA TYR A 484 4.31 12.31 10.92
C TYR A 484 5.83 12.39 11.05
N ILE A 485 6.54 11.32 10.69
CA ILE A 485 7.98 11.21 10.90
C ILE A 485 8.75 11.11 9.58
N TYR A 486 8.31 10.24 8.66
CA TYR A 486 8.98 10.06 7.36
C TYR A 486 8.03 9.55 6.27
N HIS A 487 8.45 9.70 5.02
CA HIS A 487 7.89 9.05 3.85
C HIS A 487 8.81 7.89 3.45
N LEU A 488 8.22 6.70 3.39
CA LEU A 488 8.93 5.46 3.07
C LEU A 488 9.40 5.48 1.61
N ASN A 489 10.63 5.06 1.34
CA ASN A 489 11.04 4.64 0.02
C ASN A 489 10.76 3.15 -0.15
N TYR A 490 9.98 2.79 -1.17
CA TYR A 490 9.77 1.39 -1.54
C TYR A 490 11.01 0.88 -2.26
N ILE A 491 11.76 0.02 -1.58
CA ILE A 491 13.00 -0.57 -2.09
C ILE A 491 12.73 -2.05 -2.38
N LEU A 492 12.91 -2.42 -3.65
CA LEU A 492 12.82 -3.80 -4.11
C LEU A 492 14.17 -4.26 -4.65
N ALA A 493 14.45 -5.55 -4.50
CA ALA A 493 15.62 -6.17 -5.13
C ALA A 493 15.21 -7.43 -5.89
N PHE A 494 15.82 -7.62 -7.07
CA PHE A 494 15.58 -8.75 -7.96
C PHE A 494 16.80 -9.01 -8.84
N PRO A 495 16.97 -10.21 -9.43
CA PRO A 495 18.09 -10.51 -10.33
C PRO A 495 18.09 -9.63 -11.57
N LYS A 496 19.27 -9.23 -12.05
CA LYS A 496 19.43 -8.34 -13.22
C LYS A 496 18.87 -8.88 -14.54
N ASN A 497 18.67 -10.19 -14.65
CA ASN A 497 18.02 -10.81 -15.81
C ASN A 497 16.49 -10.77 -15.75
N LEU A 498 15.88 -10.30 -14.66
CA LEU A 498 14.47 -9.92 -14.63
C LEU A 498 14.30 -8.52 -15.21
N LYS A 499 13.52 -8.37 -16.29
CA LYS A 499 13.39 -7.12 -17.05
C LYS A 499 11.94 -6.61 -17.07
N GLY A 500 11.79 -5.32 -17.39
CA GLY A 500 10.47 -4.68 -17.55
C GLY A 500 9.82 -4.21 -16.23
N TYR A 501 10.50 -4.29 -15.08
CA TYR A 501 9.96 -3.77 -13.84
C TYR A 501 10.08 -2.24 -13.77
N HIS A 502 8.99 -1.57 -13.43
CA HIS A 502 8.91 -0.14 -13.18
C HIS A 502 8.36 0.12 -11.79
N ALA A 503 9.11 0.88 -10.97
CA ALA A 503 8.67 1.25 -9.63
C ALA A 503 7.67 2.41 -9.69
N VAL A 504 6.50 2.22 -9.08
CA VAL A 504 5.44 3.24 -8.99
C VAL A 504 5.36 3.75 -7.55
N PRO A 505 5.15 5.06 -7.32
CA PRO A 505 5.15 5.65 -5.98
C PRO A 505 4.07 5.13 -5.01
N ASP A 506 3.06 4.39 -5.48
CA ASP A 506 2.12 3.68 -4.61
C ASP A 506 2.73 2.42 -3.96
N GLY A 507 3.95 2.07 -4.36
CA GLY A 507 4.75 0.97 -3.84
C GLY A 507 4.27 -0.42 -4.25
N LEU A 508 3.21 -0.53 -5.07
CA LEU A 508 2.72 -1.84 -5.48
C LEU A 508 3.69 -2.50 -6.45
N ILE A 509 4.00 -3.75 -6.18
CA ILE A 509 4.76 -4.59 -7.11
C ILE A 509 3.85 -4.87 -8.31
N ARG A 510 4.31 -4.58 -9.51
CA ARG A 510 3.61 -4.86 -10.76
C ARG A 510 4.44 -5.79 -11.63
N ILE A 511 3.97 -7.03 -11.83
CA ILE A 511 4.67 -8.07 -12.61
C ILE A 511 4.15 -8.15 -14.05
N LYS A 512 3.07 -7.44 -14.36
CA LYS A 512 2.57 -7.31 -15.74
C LYS A 512 3.66 -6.68 -16.62
N GLY A 513 3.98 -7.32 -17.75
CA GLY A 513 5.06 -6.91 -18.64
C GLY A 513 6.49 -7.31 -18.21
N VAL A 514 6.65 -7.86 -17.00
CA VAL A 514 7.96 -8.33 -16.50
C VAL A 514 8.26 -9.72 -17.04
N SER A 515 9.49 -9.95 -17.47
CA SER A 515 9.95 -11.24 -18.01
C SER A 515 11.41 -11.55 -17.65
N TRP A 516 11.79 -12.81 -17.75
CA TRP A 516 13.19 -13.18 -17.80
C TRP A 516 13.78 -12.88 -19.19
N ASN A 517 15.06 -12.42 -19.22
CA ASN A 517 15.86 -12.38 -20.45
C ASN A 517 16.29 -13.77 -20.85
#